data_33b15bf65a14a0a64e944664d0a338bf
#
_entry.id   33b15bf65a14a0a64e944664d0a338bf
#
_cell.length_a   1.000
_cell.length_b   1.000
_cell.length_c   1.000
_cell.angle_alpha   90.00
_cell.angle_beta   90.00
_cell.angle_gamma   90.00
#
_symmetry.space_group_name_H-M   'P 1'
#
loop_
_entity.id
_entity.type
_entity.pdbx_description
1 polymer ?
#
loop_
_entity_poly.entity_id
_entity_poly.type
_entity_poly.pdbx_seq_one_letter_code
_entity_poly.pdbx_strand_id
1 'polypeptide(L)'
;MILRGILDRSLSSQLCIRGFAPIKELARISKADYTYQRNPLSRQEKEISIFLDEEEYLFFPEVILSYKVKKDIRKAKTENELSPLQELEQKGSYKSNVDKASLKVRRVNYRNSQDVRGTDTMSVVELNLDSEELNNLIKEGQQPFNRVDGNHRLKAAELATSSKVARMTVPFCIILTEELYM
;
A
#
# COMPACT_ATOMS: atom_id res chain seq x y z
N MET A 1 -11.08 2.60 -5.23
CA MET A 1 -10.24 1.41 -4.90
C MET A 1 -10.04 1.34 -3.40
N ILE A 2 -10.13 0.14 -2.81
CA ILE A 2 -9.93 -0.03 -1.35
C ILE A 2 -8.84 -1.08 -1.12
N LEU A 3 -7.81 -0.69 -0.38
CA LEU A 3 -6.80 -1.60 0.17
C LEU A 3 -7.06 -1.81 1.66
N ARG A 4 -7.03 -3.06 2.09
CA ARG A 4 -7.28 -3.44 3.48
C ARG A 4 -6.12 -4.24 4.04
N GLY A 5 -5.81 -4.01 5.30
CA GLY A 5 -4.78 -4.75 5.99
C GLY A 5 -4.77 -4.49 7.49
N ILE A 6 -3.78 -5.07 8.14
CA ILE A 6 -3.49 -4.81 9.55
C ILE A 6 -2.61 -3.57 9.64
N LEU A 7 -2.95 -2.68 10.57
CA LEU A 7 -2.09 -1.55 10.91
C LEU A 7 -0.94 -2.05 11.78
N ASP A 8 0.28 -1.92 11.28
CA ASP A 8 1.50 -2.45 11.87
C ASP A 8 2.53 -1.35 12.11
N ARG A 9 3.37 -1.53 13.13
CA ARG A 9 4.46 -0.62 13.53
C ARG A 9 5.81 -1.32 13.63
N SER A 10 5.93 -2.54 13.08
CA SER A 10 7.15 -3.34 13.21
C SER A 10 8.38 -2.76 12.49
N LEU A 11 8.17 -1.82 11.56
CA LEU A 11 9.26 -1.14 10.86
C LEU A 11 9.61 0.18 11.58
N SER A 12 10.41 0.09 12.62
CA SER A 12 10.97 1.25 13.34
C SER A 12 9.95 2.33 13.71
N SER A 13 8.82 1.93 14.29
CA SER A 13 7.68 2.79 14.64
C SER A 13 6.96 3.45 13.45
N GLN A 14 7.36 3.16 12.22
CA GLN A 14 6.67 3.63 11.04
C GLN A 14 5.31 2.95 10.91
N LEU A 15 4.25 3.72 10.65
CA LEU A 15 2.93 3.15 10.37
C LEU A 15 2.91 2.45 9.02
N CYS A 16 2.50 1.19 9.03
CA CYS A 16 2.40 0.36 7.84
C CYS A 16 1.03 -0.31 7.74
N ILE A 17 0.57 -0.54 6.52
CA ILE A 17 -0.59 -1.38 6.23
C ILE A 17 -0.08 -2.68 5.62
N ARG A 18 -0.31 -3.81 6.31
CA ARG A 18 0.07 -5.14 5.79
C ARG A 18 -1.17 -5.91 5.41
N GLY A 19 -1.20 -6.43 4.19
CA GLY A 19 -2.36 -7.15 3.67
C GLY A 19 -2.04 -7.93 2.41
N PHE A 20 -3.11 -8.30 1.70
CA PHE A 20 -3.04 -9.02 0.44
C PHE A 20 -3.84 -8.28 -0.62
N ALA A 21 -3.32 -8.22 -1.84
CA ALA A 21 -3.99 -7.61 -2.97
C ALA A 21 -3.57 -8.27 -4.30
N PRO A 22 -4.39 -8.15 -5.36
CA PRO A 22 -4.01 -8.64 -6.67
C PRO A 22 -2.71 -8.00 -7.16
N ILE A 23 -1.75 -8.81 -7.58
CA ILE A 23 -0.42 -8.34 -8.00
C ILE A 23 -0.50 -7.31 -9.13
N LYS A 24 -1.40 -7.52 -10.10
CA LYS A 24 -1.60 -6.59 -11.22
C LYS A 24 -2.14 -5.24 -10.77
N GLU A 25 -2.97 -5.21 -9.72
CA GLU A 25 -3.43 -3.95 -9.14
C GLU A 25 -2.28 -3.21 -8.43
N LEU A 26 -1.48 -3.93 -7.62
CA LEU A 26 -0.31 -3.32 -6.97
C LEU A 26 0.69 -2.78 -8.01
N ALA A 27 0.90 -3.50 -9.11
CA ALA A 27 1.74 -3.05 -10.22
C ALA A 27 1.18 -1.79 -10.88
N ARG A 28 -0.13 -1.77 -11.17
CA ARG A 28 -0.82 -0.66 -11.84
C ARG A 28 -0.77 0.65 -11.06
N ILE A 29 -0.93 0.59 -9.73
CA ILE A 29 -1.01 1.77 -8.86
C ILE A 29 0.34 2.27 -8.36
N SER A 30 1.43 1.56 -8.65
CA SER A 30 2.76 1.85 -8.14
C SER A 30 3.79 2.07 -9.25
N LYS A 31 4.78 2.91 -8.96
CA LYS A 31 5.93 3.15 -9.83
C LYS A 31 7.24 2.98 -9.08
N ALA A 32 8.29 2.65 -9.82
CA ALA A 32 9.65 2.67 -9.28
C ALA A 32 10.10 4.11 -9.04
N ASP A 33 10.72 4.36 -7.91
CA ASP A 33 11.45 5.61 -7.66
C ASP A 33 12.92 5.37 -8.01
N TYR A 34 13.30 5.76 -9.21
CA TYR A 34 14.67 5.56 -9.71
C TYR A 34 15.73 6.42 -9.00
N THR A 35 15.33 7.33 -8.13
CA THR A 35 16.26 8.07 -7.27
C THR A 35 16.96 7.13 -6.28
N TYR A 36 16.28 6.04 -5.89
CA TYR A 36 16.75 5.08 -4.88
C TYR A 36 16.89 3.65 -5.40
N GLN A 37 16.35 3.33 -6.57
CA GLN A 37 16.37 1.98 -7.12
C GLN A 37 17.26 1.88 -8.36
N ARG A 38 17.97 0.76 -8.48
CA ARG A 38 18.74 0.44 -9.69
C ARG A 38 17.79 0.29 -10.88
N ASN A 39 18.26 0.69 -12.05
CA ASN A 39 17.52 0.44 -13.30
C ASN A 39 17.25 -1.05 -13.46
N PRO A 40 16.01 -1.42 -13.79
CA PRO A 40 15.64 -2.81 -13.99
C PRO A 40 16.45 -3.44 -15.13
N LEU A 41 16.91 -4.66 -14.91
CA LEU A 41 17.53 -5.47 -15.97
C LEU A 41 16.41 -6.17 -16.74
N SER A 42 16.16 -5.79 -17.96
CA SER A 42 15.07 -6.30 -18.81
C SER A 42 15.07 -7.84 -18.95
N ARG A 43 16.25 -8.47 -18.85
CA ARG A 43 16.39 -9.92 -18.84
C ARG A 43 15.77 -10.55 -17.58
N GLN A 44 16.06 -10.01 -16.40
CA GLN A 44 15.49 -10.52 -15.13
C GLN A 44 13.98 -10.38 -15.09
N GLU A 45 13.42 -9.29 -15.61
CA GLU A 45 11.98 -9.09 -15.66
C GLU A 45 11.29 -10.16 -16.51
N LYS A 46 11.88 -10.51 -17.66
CA LYS A 46 11.37 -11.58 -18.52
C LYS A 46 11.45 -12.95 -17.86
N GLU A 47 12.59 -13.27 -17.24
CA GLU A 47 12.78 -14.54 -16.54
C GLU A 47 11.77 -14.69 -15.39
N ILE A 48 11.55 -13.64 -14.59
CA ILE A 48 10.55 -13.64 -13.53
C ILE A 48 9.12 -13.72 -14.11
N SER A 49 8.84 -13.06 -15.23
CA SER A 49 7.52 -13.14 -15.88
C SER A 49 7.20 -14.57 -16.31
N ILE A 50 8.14 -15.26 -16.95
CA ILE A 50 8.00 -16.67 -17.34
C ILE A 50 7.79 -17.54 -16.10
N PHE A 51 8.59 -17.35 -15.07
CA PHE A 51 8.44 -18.06 -13.80
C PHE A 51 7.04 -17.88 -13.20
N LEU A 52 6.51 -16.65 -13.17
CA LEU A 52 5.18 -16.37 -12.66
C LEU A 52 4.07 -17.05 -13.49
N ASP A 53 4.27 -17.19 -14.80
CA ASP A 53 3.30 -17.81 -15.70
C ASP A 53 3.33 -19.35 -15.63
N GLU A 54 4.50 -19.96 -15.46
CA GLU A 54 4.73 -21.41 -15.59
C GLU A 54 4.67 -22.16 -14.26
N GLU A 55 5.18 -21.59 -13.16
CA GLU A 55 5.28 -22.30 -11.90
C GLU A 55 3.93 -22.52 -11.21
N GLU A 56 3.70 -23.73 -10.74
CA GLU A 56 2.45 -24.11 -10.06
C GLU A 56 2.42 -23.66 -8.61
N TYR A 57 3.55 -23.73 -7.91
CA TYR A 57 3.69 -23.32 -6.50
C TYR A 57 4.65 -22.16 -6.38
N LEU A 58 4.10 -20.98 -6.10
CA LEU A 58 4.89 -19.76 -5.97
C LEU A 58 5.02 -19.36 -4.50
N PHE A 59 6.24 -19.27 -4.00
CA PHE A 59 6.52 -18.43 -2.85
C PHE A 59 6.75 -17.00 -3.35
N PHE A 60 5.84 -16.10 -2.97
CA PHE A 60 5.95 -14.70 -3.36
C PHE A 60 6.24 -13.85 -2.12
N PRO A 61 7.45 -13.30 -1.98
CA PRO A 61 7.79 -12.41 -0.88
C PRO A 61 6.94 -11.15 -0.89
N GLU A 62 6.74 -10.57 0.30
CA GLU A 62 6.02 -9.30 0.47
C GLU A 62 6.60 -8.20 -0.43
N VAL A 63 5.75 -7.46 -1.13
CA VAL A 63 6.16 -6.24 -1.83
C VAL A 63 6.01 -5.05 -0.90
N ILE A 64 6.99 -4.13 -0.93
CA ILE A 64 6.98 -2.96 -0.06
C ILE A 64 6.75 -1.72 -0.92
N LEU A 65 5.69 -1.02 -0.60
CA LEU A 65 5.30 0.24 -1.23
C LEU A 65 5.33 1.37 -0.20
N SER A 66 5.44 2.60 -0.64
CA SER A 66 5.17 3.77 0.19
C SER A 66 4.01 4.59 -0.37
N TYR A 67 3.22 5.14 0.53
CA TYR A 67 2.12 6.05 0.20
C TYR A 67 2.23 7.33 1.02
N LYS A 68 2.13 8.48 0.34
CA LYS A 68 2.13 9.79 1.00
C LYS A 68 0.70 10.21 1.32
N VAL A 69 0.38 10.26 2.60
CA VAL A 69 -0.88 10.81 3.09
C VAL A 69 -0.80 12.33 3.03
N LYS A 70 -1.64 12.95 2.21
CA LYS A 70 -1.55 14.36 1.84
C LYS A 70 -2.48 15.22 2.68
N LYS A 71 -2.00 16.40 3.11
CA LYS A 71 -2.80 17.44 3.78
C LYS A 71 -2.40 18.82 3.31
N ASP A 72 -3.38 19.63 2.89
CA ASP A 72 -3.19 21.05 2.65
C ASP A 72 -3.48 21.82 3.94
N ILE A 73 -2.43 22.34 4.58
CA ILE A 73 -2.49 23.08 5.84
C ILE A 73 -2.63 24.60 5.62
N ARG A 74 -2.51 25.10 4.40
CA ARG A 74 -2.73 26.55 4.10
C ARG A 74 -4.13 27.01 4.45
N LYS A 75 -5.07 26.07 4.51
CA LYS A 75 -6.47 26.30 4.89
C LYS A 75 -6.77 25.95 6.35
N ALA A 76 -5.73 25.63 7.12
CA ALA A 76 -5.85 25.29 8.54
C ALA A 76 -6.39 26.49 9.32
N LYS A 77 -7.40 26.25 10.16
CA LYS A 77 -8.03 27.30 10.97
C LYS A 77 -7.30 27.56 12.28
N THR A 78 -6.36 26.69 12.67
CA THR A 78 -5.64 26.74 13.94
C THR A 78 -4.19 26.27 13.77
N GLU A 79 -3.27 26.87 14.51
CA GLU A 79 -1.83 26.53 14.52
C GLU A 79 -1.53 25.11 15.08
N ASN A 80 -2.48 24.46 15.74
CA ASN A 80 -2.34 23.16 16.40
C ASN A 80 -3.09 22.03 15.69
N GLU A 81 -3.19 22.06 14.37
CA GLU A 81 -3.79 20.94 13.66
C GLU A 81 -2.90 19.71 13.67
N LEU A 82 -3.52 18.56 13.99
CA LEU A 82 -2.85 17.26 13.95
C LEU A 82 -2.36 16.96 12.53
N SER A 83 -1.22 16.31 12.42
CA SER A 83 -0.79 15.73 11.15
C SER A 83 -1.72 14.58 10.72
N PRO A 84 -1.74 14.19 9.45
CA PRO A 84 -2.59 13.09 8.96
C PRO A 84 -2.47 11.81 9.78
N LEU A 85 -1.25 11.38 10.08
CA LEU A 85 -1.02 10.14 10.82
C LEU A 85 -1.38 10.30 12.31
N GLN A 86 -1.14 11.45 12.93
CA GLN A 86 -1.59 11.75 14.28
C GLN A 86 -3.11 11.76 14.36
N GLU A 87 -3.79 12.33 13.36
CA GLU A 87 -5.25 12.33 13.30
C GLU A 87 -5.80 10.91 13.15
N LEU A 88 -5.19 10.09 12.30
CA LEU A 88 -5.54 8.68 12.14
C LEU A 88 -5.42 7.90 13.45
N GLU A 89 -4.33 8.14 14.20
CA GLU A 89 -4.09 7.47 15.48
C GLU A 89 -5.05 7.88 16.57
N GLN A 90 -5.34 9.17 16.66
CA GLN A 90 -6.20 9.71 17.73
C GLN A 90 -7.70 9.50 17.45
N LYS A 91 -8.12 9.70 16.19
CA LYS A 91 -9.54 9.65 15.80
C LYS A 91 -9.94 8.34 15.13
N GLY A 92 -8.97 7.48 14.77
CA GLY A 92 -9.21 6.24 14.03
C GLY A 92 -9.62 6.46 12.56
N SER A 93 -9.55 7.68 12.06
CA SER A 93 -9.85 7.99 10.67
C SER A 93 -9.18 9.28 10.24
N TYR A 94 -8.83 9.34 8.96
CA TYR A 94 -8.34 10.54 8.28
C TYR A 94 -8.93 10.63 6.88
N LYS A 95 -9.29 11.83 6.44
CA LYS A 95 -9.71 12.12 5.08
C LYS A 95 -8.86 13.25 4.51
N SER A 96 -8.18 12.97 3.42
CA SER A 96 -7.36 13.96 2.72
C SER A 96 -8.23 15.04 2.10
N ASN A 97 -7.80 16.29 2.25
CA ASN A 97 -8.41 17.44 1.59
C ASN A 97 -7.72 17.80 0.26
N VAL A 98 -6.80 16.94 -0.21
CA VAL A 98 -6.03 17.14 -1.44
C VAL A 98 -6.48 16.19 -2.54
N ASP A 99 -6.51 14.87 -2.27
CA ASP A 99 -6.68 13.81 -3.26
C ASP A 99 -7.86 12.85 -2.98
N LYS A 100 -8.83 13.30 -2.17
CA LYS A 100 -10.02 12.53 -1.78
C LYS A 100 -9.73 11.14 -1.19
N ALA A 101 -8.46 10.85 -0.87
CA ALA A 101 -8.09 9.62 -0.19
C ALA A 101 -8.56 9.63 1.27
N SER A 102 -8.90 8.45 1.80
CA SER A 102 -9.25 8.32 3.20
C SER A 102 -8.67 7.07 3.83
N LEU A 103 -8.32 7.18 5.10
CA LEU A 103 -7.88 6.09 5.96
C LEU A 103 -8.91 5.90 7.09
N LYS A 104 -9.24 4.66 7.39
CA LYS A 104 -10.15 4.32 8.49
C LYS A 104 -9.61 3.11 9.23
N VAL A 105 -9.42 3.25 10.53
CA VAL A 105 -8.99 2.18 11.43
C VAL A 105 -10.19 1.62 12.18
N ARG A 106 -10.27 0.32 12.25
CA ARG A 106 -11.26 -0.41 13.05
C ARG A 106 -10.52 -1.41 13.95
N ARG A 107 -10.78 -1.35 15.23
CA ARG A 107 -10.27 -2.35 16.18
C ARG A 107 -11.14 -3.61 16.10
N VAL A 108 -10.48 -4.75 16.01
CA VAL A 108 -11.11 -6.06 16.00
C VAL A 108 -10.55 -6.84 17.18
N ASN A 109 -11.44 -7.23 18.09
CA ASN A 109 -11.08 -8.11 19.21
C ASN A 109 -11.15 -9.55 18.73
N TYR A 110 -10.14 -10.35 19.04
CA TYR A 110 -10.17 -11.77 18.80
C TYR A 110 -9.76 -12.52 20.07
N ARG A 111 -10.35 -13.70 20.29
CA ARG A 111 -9.93 -14.59 21.38
C ARG A 111 -8.84 -15.51 20.84
N ASN A 112 -7.70 -15.49 21.49
CA ASN A 112 -6.74 -16.56 21.29
C ASN A 112 -7.29 -17.82 22.02
N SER A 113 -7.52 -18.90 21.27
CA SER A 113 -8.10 -20.14 21.82
C SER A 113 -7.20 -20.82 22.86
N GLN A 114 -5.96 -20.41 23.01
CA GLN A 114 -4.99 -20.96 23.95
C GLN A 114 -4.79 -20.10 25.18
N ASP A 115 -5.26 -18.85 25.21
CA ASP A 115 -5.08 -17.97 26.36
C ASP A 115 -6.43 -17.59 26.98
N VAL A 116 -6.70 -18.19 28.13
CA VAL A 116 -7.96 -17.97 28.88
C VAL A 116 -8.04 -16.56 29.49
N ARG A 117 -6.97 -15.75 29.42
CA ARG A 117 -6.83 -14.49 30.15
C ARG A 117 -6.92 -13.23 29.37
N GLY A 118 -6.98 -13.26 28.05
CA GLY A 118 -6.90 -12.03 27.25
C GLY A 118 -7.73 -12.02 25.97
N THR A 119 -8.26 -10.85 25.67
CA THR A 119 -8.77 -10.53 24.34
C THR A 119 -7.69 -9.73 23.63
N ASP A 120 -7.05 -10.33 22.64
CA ASP A 120 -6.11 -9.60 21.81
C ASP A 120 -6.86 -8.66 20.87
N THR A 121 -6.28 -7.49 20.65
CA THR A 121 -6.88 -6.47 19.79
C THR A 121 -6.00 -6.23 18.58
N MET A 122 -6.58 -6.36 17.41
CA MET A 122 -5.93 -6.06 16.14
C MET A 122 -6.58 -4.84 15.52
N SER A 123 -5.77 -3.94 14.97
CA SER A 123 -6.25 -2.79 14.22
C SER A 123 -6.27 -3.12 12.72
N VAL A 124 -7.45 -3.18 12.14
CA VAL A 124 -7.64 -3.30 10.69
C VAL A 124 -7.79 -1.90 10.11
N VAL A 125 -7.09 -1.62 9.04
CA VAL A 125 -7.14 -0.34 8.35
C VAL A 125 -7.61 -0.51 6.90
N GLU A 126 -8.45 0.42 6.47
CA GLU A 126 -8.87 0.57 5.08
C GLU A 126 -8.28 1.87 4.54
N LEU A 127 -7.48 1.77 3.45
CA LEU A 127 -7.08 2.89 2.62
C LEU A 127 -8.00 2.92 1.41
N ASN A 128 -8.83 3.94 1.32
CA ASN A 128 -9.72 4.15 0.18
C ASN A 128 -9.18 5.28 -0.70
N LEU A 129 -8.97 4.97 -1.97
CA LEU A 129 -8.60 5.91 -3.02
C LEU A 129 -9.79 6.11 -3.93
N ASP A 130 -10.14 7.37 -4.22
CA ASP A 130 -11.19 7.67 -5.19
C ASP A 130 -10.84 7.07 -6.55
N SER A 131 -11.77 6.31 -7.14
CA SER A 131 -11.49 5.53 -8.35
C SER A 131 -11.33 6.40 -9.59
N GLU A 132 -12.05 7.51 -9.69
CA GLU A 132 -11.97 8.41 -10.82
C GLU A 132 -10.63 9.16 -10.79
N GLU A 133 -10.28 9.70 -9.63
CA GLU A 133 -9.02 10.42 -9.42
C GLU A 133 -7.81 9.50 -9.62
N LEU A 134 -7.85 8.28 -9.09
CA LEU A 134 -6.82 7.26 -9.29
C LEU A 134 -6.61 6.95 -10.78
N ASN A 135 -7.70 6.76 -11.54
CA ASN A 135 -7.60 6.46 -12.95
C ASN A 135 -7.03 7.66 -13.76
N ASN A 136 -7.36 8.89 -13.38
CA ASN A 136 -6.80 10.08 -14.01
C ASN A 136 -5.29 10.19 -13.75
N LEU A 137 -4.86 10.02 -12.49
CA LEU A 137 -3.44 10.00 -12.13
C LEU A 137 -2.65 8.94 -12.92
N ILE A 138 -3.19 7.73 -13.03
CA ILE A 138 -2.53 6.64 -13.76
C ILE A 138 -2.40 6.97 -15.26
N LYS A 139 -3.43 7.54 -15.87
CA LYS A 139 -3.38 7.99 -17.27
C LYS A 139 -2.31 9.05 -17.52
N GLU A 140 -2.04 9.89 -16.53
CA GLU A 140 -1.00 10.91 -16.56
C GLU A 140 0.39 10.37 -16.18
N GLY A 141 0.52 9.07 -15.92
CA GLY A 141 1.77 8.44 -15.49
C GLY A 141 2.16 8.75 -14.04
N GLN A 142 1.19 9.19 -13.24
CA GLN A 142 1.38 9.59 -11.84
C GLN A 142 0.77 8.54 -10.90
N GLN A 143 1.45 7.42 -10.70
CA GLN A 143 1.00 6.42 -9.74
C GLN A 143 1.17 6.94 -8.31
N PRO A 144 0.14 6.74 -7.43
CA PRO A 144 0.16 7.27 -6.07
C PRO A 144 1.13 6.56 -5.12
N PHE A 145 1.56 5.33 -5.46
CA PHE A 145 2.49 4.56 -4.64
C PHE A 145 3.88 4.52 -5.27
N ASN A 146 4.92 4.59 -4.42
CA ASN A 146 6.28 4.32 -4.84
C ASN A 146 6.69 2.91 -4.40
N ARG A 147 7.39 2.18 -5.28
CA ARG A 147 7.94 0.86 -5.00
C ARG A 147 9.21 1.01 -4.17
N VAL A 148 9.20 0.51 -2.94
CA VAL A 148 10.37 0.46 -2.06
C VAL A 148 11.13 -0.85 -2.26
N ASP A 149 10.39 -1.98 -2.31
CA ASP A 149 10.93 -3.29 -2.69
C ASP A 149 9.94 -4.06 -3.57
N GLY A 150 10.44 -5.05 -4.31
CA GLY A 150 9.64 -5.86 -5.23
C GLY A 150 9.46 -5.25 -6.62
N ASN A 151 10.25 -4.23 -7.00
CA ASN A 151 10.12 -3.56 -8.30
C ASN A 151 10.18 -4.56 -9.47
N HIS A 152 11.17 -5.46 -9.51
CA HIS A 152 11.29 -6.46 -10.58
C HIS A 152 10.10 -7.41 -10.64
N ARG A 153 9.57 -7.81 -9.47
CA ARG A 153 8.40 -8.70 -9.37
C ARG A 153 7.13 -8.04 -9.88
N LEU A 154 6.90 -6.78 -9.52
CA LEU A 154 5.75 -6.00 -9.99
C LEU A 154 5.87 -5.70 -11.49
N LYS A 155 7.08 -5.38 -11.97
CA LYS A 155 7.34 -5.15 -13.39
C LYS A 155 7.14 -6.43 -14.21
N ALA A 156 7.61 -7.57 -13.71
CA ALA A 156 7.37 -8.87 -14.32
C ALA A 156 5.87 -9.20 -14.39
N ALA A 157 5.10 -8.88 -13.34
CA ALA A 157 3.66 -9.06 -13.35
C ALA A 157 2.93 -8.17 -14.36
N GLU A 158 3.45 -6.98 -14.67
CA GLU A 158 2.92 -6.14 -15.77
C GLU A 158 3.08 -6.86 -17.13
N LEU A 159 4.20 -7.56 -17.34
CA LEU A 159 4.52 -8.27 -18.57
C LEU A 159 3.82 -9.61 -18.69
N ALA A 160 3.50 -10.26 -17.56
CA ALA A 160 2.87 -11.58 -17.53
C ALA A 160 1.48 -11.57 -18.14
N THR A 161 1.17 -12.57 -18.97
CA THR A 161 -0.07 -12.64 -19.76
C THR A 161 -1.05 -13.70 -19.29
N SER A 162 -0.61 -14.63 -18.42
CA SER A 162 -1.46 -15.73 -17.97
C SER A 162 -2.63 -15.27 -17.12
N SER A 163 -3.75 -15.99 -17.22
CA SER A 163 -4.93 -15.80 -16.38
C SER A 163 -4.65 -16.09 -14.90
N LYS A 164 -3.63 -16.90 -14.61
CA LYS A 164 -3.14 -17.20 -13.27
C LYS A 164 -2.61 -15.93 -12.60
N VAL A 165 -1.69 -15.21 -13.25
CA VAL A 165 -1.13 -13.96 -12.72
C VAL A 165 -2.19 -12.86 -12.61
N ALA A 166 -3.14 -12.82 -13.53
CA ALA A 166 -4.26 -11.87 -13.46
C ALA A 166 -5.08 -12.00 -12.18
N ARG A 167 -5.16 -13.21 -11.61
CA ARG A 167 -5.91 -13.52 -10.37
C ARG A 167 -5.03 -13.70 -9.13
N MET A 168 -3.73 -13.62 -9.31
CA MET A 168 -2.76 -13.85 -8.22
C MET A 168 -2.83 -12.74 -7.18
N THR A 169 -3.04 -13.13 -5.92
CA THR A 169 -3.01 -12.25 -4.76
C THR A 169 -1.70 -12.43 -4.02
N VAL A 170 -1.04 -11.34 -3.69
CA VAL A 170 0.29 -11.34 -3.06
C VAL A 170 0.31 -10.50 -1.79
N PRO A 171 1.20 -10.81 -0.83
CA PRO A 171 1.36 -9.99 0.37
C PRO A 171 1.97 -8.64 0.03
N PHE A 172 1.50 -7.59 0.70
CA PHE A 172 2.05 -6.25 0.59
C PHE A 172 2.26 -5.59 1.95
N CYS A 173 3.24 -4.69 2.01
CA CYS A 173 3.43 -3.72 3.07
C CYS A 173 3.40 -2.32 2.47
N ILE A 174 2.49 -1.46 2.92
CA ILE A 174 2.45 -0.05 2.53
C ILE A 174 2.92 0.79 3.70
N ILE A 175 4.07 1.43 3.53
CA ILE A 175 4.62 2.40 4.49
C ILE A 175 3.86 3.71 4.30
N LEU A 176 3.25 4.21 5.38
CA LEU A 176 2.56 5.50 5.37
C LEU A 176 3.55 6.62 5.72
N THR A 177 3.66 7.59 4.85
CA THR A 177 4.41 8.84 5.06
C THR A 177 3.48 10.03 4.92
N GLU A 178 3.94 11.22 5.25
CA GLU A 178 3.13 12.44 5.20
C GLU A 178 3.66 13.42 4.17
N GLU A 179 2.75 14.13 3.52
CA GLU A 179 3.06 15.25 2.64
C GLU A 179 2.15 16.42 3.00
N LEU A 180 2.77 17.47 3.56
CA LEU A 180 2.06 18.67 3.99
C LEU A 180 2.29 19.80 2.99
N TYR A 181 1.21 20.39 2.48
CA TYR A 181 1.26 21.56 1.60
C TYR A 181 1.09 22.82 2.46
N MET A 182 2.20 23.57 2.60
CA MET A 182 2.29 24.83 3.33
C MET A 182 2.05 26.04 2.42
#